data_d3c46615a9dea6a5b43ed77e9548e2bb
#
_entry.id   d3c46615a9dea6a5b43ed77e9548e2bb
#
_cell.length_a   1.000
_cell.length_b   1.000
_cell.length_c   1.000
_cell.angle_alpha   90.00
_cell.angle_beta   90.00
_cell.angle_gamma   90.00
#
_symmetry.space_group_name_H-M   'P 1'
#
loop_
_entity.id
_entity.type
_entity.pdbx_description
1 polymer ?
#
loop_
_entity_poly.entity_id
_entity_poly.type
_entity_poly.pdbx_seq_one_letter_code
_entity_poly.pdbx_strand_id
1 'polypeptide(L)'
;MPAPVLAAPVVHDVRGVVLAIVAMLWVPAGHARWPAQAPVLPMPDPQQYTVVHVATAQALANACWNLASNRAIVIAPGTYDLASVSFPNGVDGRLTVGRFGAAPIDNIVIRGATDDPRDVVIRGAGMLDARVPYGFQVFTARQVTIANLSVSGVFYHGIGIEGPQGARDIHLYNLRVFDAGQQLIKGSGAGADDVLVEYVEAFYTEGAVAHPHASPPNTCYTNGIDITGGHRWTIRDSLIRDIRCQDGSLAGPAILAWQGSMDTVVDRSVILDSSRGVALGLIGPADHLRGMVRNSLVRWDVGASYAVDVPLYTTSPDARLLHNTVLTRGRYGNAVEVRYAGATGVEVHGNLADAAIMPRNGAVPVLGHNVTSAQTSWFVDAAAGDLRLTAQATPALSQVARRADAERDFAGTMRRSPPALTDLGALERQSDTIFASGFESLPPL
;
A
#
# COMPACT_ATOMS: atom_id res chain seq x y z
N MET A 1 8.53 -85.15 36.80
CA MET A 1 8.93 -83.81 37.32
C MET A 1 10.45 -83.76 37.28
N PRO A 2 11.01 -82.90 36.47
CA PRO A 2 12.07 -82.03 36.96
C PRO A 2 11.82 -80.60 36.43
N ALA A 3 12.32 -79.61 37.15
CA ALA A 3 12.20 -78.19 36.95
C ALA A 3 13.14 -77.67 35.79
N PRO A 4 12.80 -76.55 35.15
CA PRO A 4 13.64 -76.02 34.09
C PRO A 4 14.71 -75.05 34.61
N VAL A 5 15.83 -75.12 33.92
CA VAL A 5 17.03 -74.29 34.12
C VAL A 5 16.80 -72.91 33.55
N LEU A 6 17.06 -71.85 34.32
CA LEU A 6 17.11 -70.45 33.93
C LEU A 6 18.34 -70.18 33.07
N ALA A 7 18.14 -69.62 31.87
CA ALA A 7 19.17 -69.04 31.04
C ALA A 7 19.21 -67.51 31.22
N ALA A 8 20.41 -66.95 31.41
CA ALA A 8 20.67 -65.52 31.58
C ALA A 8 20.50 -64.74 30.25
N PRO A 9 20.09 -63.49 30.33
CA PRO A 9 19.93 -62.68 29.12
C PRO A 9 21.27 -62.10 28.62
N VAL A 10 21.48 -62.21 27.30
CA VAL A 10 22.55 -61.58 26.56
C VAL A 10 22.19 -60.10 26.34
N VAL A 11 23.01 -59.21 26.86
CA VAL A 11 22.90 -57.76 26.63
C VAL A 11 23.45 -57.46 25.22
N HIS A 12 22.59 -57.08 24.28
CA HIS A 12 22.98 -56.45 23.02
C HIS A 12 23.06 -54.95 23.17
N ASP A 13 24.28 -54.43 23.06
CA ASP A 13 24.58 -53.01 22.96
C ASP A 13 24.05 -52.44 21.60
N VAL A 14 22.91 -51.77 21.65
CA VAL A 14 22.33 -51.07 20.48
C VAL A 14 22.82 -49.62 20.50
N ARG A 15 23.93 -49.36 19.84
CA ARG A 15 24.35 -47.99 19.52
C ARG A 15 23.30 -47.37 18.60
N GLY A 16 22.43 -46.53 19.19
CA GLY A 16 21.41 -45.78 18.49
C GLY A 16 22.06 -44.77 17.55
N VAL A 17 21.89 -44.99 16.24
CA VAL A 17 22.11 -43.95 15.21
C VAL A 17 20.94 -42.97 15.33
N VAL A 18 21.19 -41.80 15.90
CA VAL A 18 20.24 -40.66 15.84
C VAL A 18 20.25 -40.14 14.42
N LEU A 19 19.29 -40.57 13.61
CA LEU A 19 18.98 -39.93 12.36
C LEU A 19 18.35 -38.56 12.69
N ALA A 20 19.12 -37.48 12.57
CA ALA A 20 18.58 -36.13 12.53
C ALA A 20 17.77 -35.97 11.25
N ILE A 21 16.44 -36.17 11.36
CA ILE A 21 15.52 -35.74 10.29
C ILE A 21 15.54 -34.21 10.29
N VAL A 22 16.36 -33.62 9.43
CA VAL A 22 16.23 -32.22 9.05
C VAL A 22 14.90 -32.14 8.28
N ALA A 23 13.83 -31.79 8.96
CA ALA A 23 12.60 -31.37 8.32
C ALA A 23 12.95 -30.11 7.53
N MET A 24 13.24 -30.27 6.24
CA MET A 24 13.18 -29.17 5.30
C MET A 24 11.73 -28.67 5.34
N LEU A 25 11.51 -27.62 6.11
CA LEU A 25 10.31 -26.82 5.99
C LEU A 25 10.30 -26.32 4.56
N TRP A 26 9.47 -26.97 3.76
CA TRP A 26 9.13 -26.50 2.43
C TRP A 26 8.39 -25.17 2.62
N VAL A 27 9.13 -24.07 2.59
CA VAL A 27 8.54 -22.73 2.50
C VAL A 27 7.95 -22.69 1.11
N PRO A 28 6.62 -22.61 0.96
CA PRO A 28 6.04 -22.44 -0.37
C PRO A 28 6.71 -21.24 -1.00
N ALA A 29 7.04 -21.32 -2.30
CA ALA A 29 7.66 -20.26 -3.08
C ALA A 29 6.94 -18.95 -2.75
N GLY A 30 7.62 -18.08 -1.99
CA GLY A 30 7.01 -16.95 -1.32
C GLY A 30 6.42 -16.02 -2.38
N HIS A 31 5.18 -15.68 -2.19
CA HIS A 31 4.66 -14.44 -2.73
C HIS A 31 5.67 -13.36 -2.35
N ALA A 32 6.10 -12.59 -3.32
CA ALA A 32 7.00 -11.49 -3.10
C ALA A 32 6.68 -10.76 -1.79
N ARG A 33 7.66 -10.59 -0.92
CA ARG A 33 7.48 -9.79 0.29
C ARG A 33 7.43 -8.33 -0.13
N TRP A 34 6.24 -7.87 -0.40
CA TRP A 34 5.97 -6.46 -0.53
C TRP A 34 4.96 -6.05 0.57
N PRO A 35 5.03 -4.88 1.18
CA PRO A 35 5.95 -3.77 0.88
C PRO A 35 7.41 -4.14 1.16
N ALA A 36 8.35 -3.39 0.56
CA ALA A 36 9.75 -3.49 0.91
C ALA A 36 9.89 -3.37 2.44
N GLN A 37 10.81 -4.10 3.03
CA GLN A 37 10.99 -4.04 4.48
C GLN A 37 11.25 -2.59 4.90
N ALA A 38 10.37 -2.06 5.74
CA ALA A 38 10.53 -0.72 6.27
C ALA A 38 11.82 -0.60 7.08
N PRO A 39 12.62 0.44 6.87
CA PRO A 39 13.71 0.76 7.79
C PRO A 39 13.20 0.90 9.22
N VAL A 40 14.05 0.60 10.19
CA VAL A 40 13.71 0.75 11.61
C VAL A 40 13.38 2.21 11.90
N LEU A 41 12.18 2.47 12.40
CA LEU A 41 11.80 3.78 12.90
C LEU A 41 12.32 3.93 14.35
N PRO A 42 13.18 4.92 14.66
CA PRO A 42 13.66 5.11 16.02
C PRO A 42 12.52 5.26 17.04
N MET A 43 12.75 4.80 18.26
CA MET A 43 11.82 5.03 19.36
C MET A 43 11.74 6.52 19.67
N PRO A 44 10.55 7.03 20.09
CA PRO A 44 10.40 8.43 20.47
C PRO A 44 11.38 8.83 21.58
N ASP A 45 12.12 9.91 21.36
CA ASP A 45 13.07 10.45 22.31
C ASP A 45 12.33 11.07 23.53
N PRO A 46 12.56 10.58 24.76
CA PRO A 46 11.93 11.15 25.96
C PRO A 46 12.28 12.62 26.25
N GLN A 47 13.31 13.16 25.60
CA GLN A 47 13.63 14.60 25.71
C GLN A 47 12.72 15.46 24.83
N GLN A 48 12.15 14.86 23.76
CA GLN A 48 11.26 15.56 22.82
C GLN A 48 9.80 15.25 23.07
N TYR A 49 9.49 14.09 23.66
CA TYR A 49 8.14 13.59 23.84
C TYR A 49 7.82 13.21 25.29
N THR A 50 6.62 13.51 25.73
CA THR A 50 6.04 12.76 26.86
C THR A 50 5.60 11.39 26.35
N VAL A 51 6.36 10.34 26.69
CA VAL A 51 6.11 8.98 26.21
C VAL A 51 5.12 8.28 27.13
N VAL A 52 4.05 7.73 26.54
CA VAL A 52 3.01 6.94 27.21
C VAL A 52 3.03 5.52 26.67
N HIS A 53 3.23 4.53 27.55
CA HIS A 53 3.17 3.13 27.18
C HIS A 53 1.77 2.57 27.47
N VAL A 54 1.19 1.83 26.53
CA VAL A 54 -0.15 1.23 26.67
C VAL A 54 -0.12 -0.24 26.28
N ALA A 55 -0.92 -1.06 26.99
CA ALA A 55 -1.00 -2.50 26.78
C ALA A 55 -2.46 -3.03 26.77
N THR A 56 -3.46 -2.13 26.78
CA THR A 56 -4.87 -2.53 26.69
C THR A 56 -5.63 -1.56 25.78
N ALA A 57 -6.72 -2.04 25.16
CA ALA A 57 -7.56 -1.22 24.28
C ALA A 57 -8.12 0.01 25.02
N GLN A 58 -8.54 -0.13 26.27
CA GLN A 58 -9.04 0.98 27.09
C GLN A 58 -7.95 2.01 27.38
N ALA A 59 -6.73 1.58 27.71
CA ALA A 59 -5.62 2.50 27.96
C ALA A 59 -5.23 3.26 26.68
N LEU A 60 -5.25 2.56 25.52
CA LEU A 60 -4.99 3.21 24.23
C LEU A 60 -6.05 4.27 23.89
N ALA A 61 -7.34 3.96 24.04
CA ALA A 61 -8.42 4.93 23.79
C ALA A 61 -8.31 6.14 24.72
N ASN A 62 -8.01 5.93 26.01
CA ASN A 62 -7.79 7.01 26.96
C ASN A 62 -6.56 7.86 26.61
N ALA A 63 -5.46 7.23 26.17
CA ALA A 63 -4.25 7.93 25.77
C ALA A 63 -4.48 8.79 24.51
N CYS A 64 -5.18 8.26 23.51
CA CYS A 64 -5.55 8.99 22.30
C CYS A 64 -6.50 10.17 22.63
N TRP A 65 -7.49 9.96 23.50
CA TRP A 65 -8.40 11.04 23.92
C TRP A 65 -7.70 12.18 24.65
N ASN A 66 -6.65 11.87 25.43
CA ASN A 66 -5.90 12.83 26.23
C ASN A 66 -4.60 13.29 25.54
N LEU A 67 -4.51 13.18 24.19
CA LEU A 67 -3.36 13.69 23.44
C LEU A 67 -3.18 15.21 23.64
N ALA A 68 -1.92 15.60 23.73
CA ALA A 68 -1.46 16.99 23.74
C ALA A 68 -0.19 17.06 22.86
N SER A 69 0.25 18.24 22.49
CA SER A 69 1.48 18.43 21.71
C SER A 69 2.68 17.76 22.37
N ASN A 70 3.62 17.28 21.55
CA ASN A 70 4.84 16.58 21.97
C ASN A 70 4.55 15.30 22.78
N ARG A 71 3.57 14.51 22.38
CA ARG A 71 3.23 13.24 23.02
C ARG A 71 3.46 12.06 22.09
N ALA A 72 4.07 11.00 22.64
CA ALA A 72 4.21 9.72 21.98
C ALA A 72 3.46 8.62 22.71
N ILE A 73 2.69 7.81 21.99
CA ILE A 73 2.04 6.59 22.48
C ILE A 73 2.78 5.40 21.91
N VAL A 74 3.35 4.56 22.77
CA VAL A 74 4.01 3.31 22.41
C VAL A 74 3.13 2.15 22.84
N ILE A 75 2.69 1.36 21.87
CA ILE A 75 1.69 0.31 22.05
C ILE A 75 2.38 -1.05 22.14
N ALA A 76 2.19 -1.76 23.26
CA ALA A 76 2.74 -3.09 23.44
C ALA A 76 2.14 -4.09 22.42
N PRO A 77 2.85 -5.18 22.06
CA PRO A 77 2.31 -6.23 21.21
C PRO A 77 0.97 -6.77 21.75
N GLY A 78 0.00 -6.97 20.87
CA GLY A 78 -1.32 -7.49 21.21
C GLY A 78 -2.44 -7.04 20.27
N THR A 79 -3.64 -7.59 20.48
CA THR A 79 -4.86 -7.20 19.78
C THR A 79 -5.68 -6.26 20.66
N TYR A 80 -6.00 -5.11 20.10
CA TYR A 80 -6.73 -4.02 20.75
C TYR A 80 -8.14 -3.94 20.16
N ASP A 81 -9.09 -4.66 20.82
CA ASP A 81 -10.47 -4.73 20.37
C ASP A 81 -11.25 -3.49 20.77
N LEU A 82 -11.49 -2.62 19.82
CA LEU A 82 -12.19 -1.34 20.04
C LEU A 82 -13.67 -1.54 20.37
N ALA A 83 -14.29 -2.68 20.00
CA ALA A 83 -15.67 -2.95 20.34
C ALA A 83 -15.89 -3.19 21.85
N SER A 84 -14.82 -3.49 22.59
CA SER A 84 -14.83 -3.71 24.05
C SER A 84 -14.52 -2.46 24.87
N VAL A 85 -14.26 -1.32 24.24
CA VAL A 85 -13.81 -0.08 24.90
C VAL A 85 -14.99 0.80 25.28
N SER A 86 -14.95 1.35 26.49
CA SER A 86 -15.78 2.49 26.89
C SER A 86 -15.08 3.79 26.51
N PHE A 87 -15.52 4.38 25.40
CA PHE A 87 -14.87 5.59 24.88
C PHE A 87 -15.19 6.81 25.77
N PRO A 88 -14.20 7.69 26.04
CA PRO A 88 -14.40 8.88 26.81
C PRO A 88 -15.49 9.80 26.23
N ASN A 89 -16.34 10.36 27.08
CA ASN A 89 -17.43 11.31 26.74
C ASN A 89 -18.45 10.79 25.71
N GLY A 90 -18.67 9.48 25.62
CA GLY A 90 -19.64 8.89 24.69
C GLY A 90 -19.30 9.09 23.22
N VAL A 91 -18.03 9.35 22.91
CA VAL A 91 -17.56 9.39 21.50
C VAL A 91 -17.67 7.99 20.91
N ASP A 92 -18.17 7.92 19.68
CA ASP A 92 -18.26 6.67 18.90
C ASP A 92 -16.92 5.92 18.87
N GLY A 93 -16.96 4.62 18.70
CA GLY A 93 -15.82 3.70 18.75
C GLY A 93 -14.70 4.03 17.78
N ARG A 94 -13.84 5.01 18.11
CA ARG A 94 -12.69 5.44 17.31
C ARG A 94 -11.52 5.91 18.17
N LEU A 95 -10.30 5.72 17.71
CA LEU A 95 -9.11 6.34 18.28
C LEU A 95 -8.96 7.75 17.71
N THR A 96 -9.20 8.76 18.56
CA THR A 96 -9.20 10.17 18.15
C THR A 96 -7.81 10.77 18.29
N VAL A 97 -7.28 11.39 17.22
CA VAL A 97 -6.01 12.13 17.22
C VAL A 97 -6.31 13.61 17.00
N GLY A 98 -6.17 14.41 18.06
CA GLY A 98 -6.80 15.73 18.13
C GLY A 98 -8.30 15.61 18.30
N ARG A 99 -9.00 16.71 18.57
CA ARG A 99 -10.43 16.71 18.82
C ARG A 99 -11.17 17.62 17.86
N PHE A 100 -12.32 17.18 17.41
CA PHE A 100 -13.18 18.00 16.56
C PHE A 100 -13.43 19.37 17.19
N GLY A 101 -13.16 20.45 16.47
CA GLY A 101 -13.35 21.83 16.91
C GLY A 101 -12.43 22.32 18.04
N ALA A 102 -11.47 21.52 18.49
CA ALA A 102 -10.51 21.95 19.52
C ALA A 102 -9.31 22.70 18.91
N ALA A 103 -8.50 23.31 19.78
CA ALA A 103 -7.22 23.89 19.37
C ALA A 103 -6.30 22.80 18.81
N PRO A 104 -5.48 23.13 17.79
CA PRO A 104 -4.54 22.18 17.19
C PRO A 104 -3.51 21.67 18.21
N ILE A 105 -3.14 20.40 18.04
CA ILE A 105 -1.98 19.79 18.71
C ILE A 105 -0.96 19.37 17.67
N ASP A 106 0.31 19.44 18.03
CA ASP A 106 1.42 19.21 17.10
C ASP A 106 2.40 18.18 17.66
N ASN A 107 3.17 17.55 16.77
CA ASN A 107 4.27 16.63 17.08
C ASN A 107 3.79 15.41 17.89
N ILE A 108 3.04 14.54 17.23
CA ILE A 108 2.41 13.35 17.81
C ILE A 108 3.03 12.10 17.18
N VAL A 109 3.34 11.11 18.01
CA VAL A 109 3.74 9.77 17.55
C VAL A 109 2.81 8.74 18.18
N ILE A 110 2.25 7.85 17.36
CA ILE A 110 1.49 6.66 17.80
C ILE A 110 2.09 5.47 17.08
N ARG A 111 2.73 4.57 17.82
CA ARG A 111 3.40 3.43 17.18
C ARG A 111 3.35 2.14 17.98
N GLY A 112 3.48 1.01 17.29
CA GLY A 112 3.82 -0.25 17.93
C GLY A 112 5.20 -0.21 18.60
N ALA A 113 5.38 -0.98 19.66
CA ALA A 113 6.66 -1.09 20.38
C ALA A 113 7.73 -1.83 19.56
N THR A 114 7.33 -2.64 18.58
CA THR A 114 8.19 -3.36 17.63
C THR A 114 8.14 -2.73 16.24
N ASP A 115 8.98 -3.22 15.33
CA ASP A 115 8.96 -2.80 13.93
C ASP A 115 8.14 -3.76 13.03
N ASP A 116 7.52 -4.81 13.59
CA ASP A 116 6.57 -5.65 12.86
C ASP A 116 5.13 -5.11 13.05
N PRO A 117 4.46 -4.62 11.99
CA PRO A 117 3.12 -4.08 12.10
C PRO A 117 2.06 -5.14 12.46
N ARG A 118 2.41 -6.43 12.43
CA ARG A 118 1.51 -7.53 12.81
C ARG A 118 1.47 -7.74 14.34
N ASP A 119 2.44 -7.24 15.06
CA ASP A 119 2.51 -7.41 16.52
C ASP A 119 1.45 -6.56 17.24
N VAL A 120 1.00 -5.44 16.66
CA VAL A 120 -0.04 -4.58 17.23
C VAL A 120 -1.22 -4.52 16.26
N VAL A 121 -2.36 -5.08 16.65
CA VAL A 121 -3.57 -5.11 15.82
C VAL A 121 -4.69 -4.29 16.46
N ILE A 122 -5.03 -3.17 15.88
CA ILE A 122 -6.21 -2.38 16.23
C ILE A 122 -7.39 -2.97 15.46
N ARG A 123 -8.36 -3.55 16.16
CA ARG A 123 -9.49 -4.24 15.57
C ARG A 123 -10.81 -3.58 15.91
N GLY A 124 -11.63 -3.30 14.90
CA GLY A 124 -13.01 -2.86 15.05
C GLY A 124 -13.99 -4.02 15.27
N ALA A 125 -15.28 -3.71 15.13
CA ALA A 125 -16.37 -4.68 15.33
C ALA A 125 -16.74 -5.44 14.04
N GLY A 126 -16.20 -5.03 12.89
CA GLY A 126 -16.50 -5.58 11.56
C GLY A 126 -16.94 -4.50 10.58
N MET A 127 -16.83 -4.80 9.28
CA MET A 127 -17.11 -3.85 8.19
C MET A 127 -18.59 -3.38 8.15
N LEU A 128 -19.51 -4.12 8.75
CA LEU A 128 -20.95 -3.78 8.79
C LEU A 128 -21.45 -3.43 10.20
N ASP A 129 -20.56 -3.34 11.17
CA ASP A 129 -20.92 -3.02 12.55
C ASP A 129 -20.53 -1.59 12.93
N ALA A 130 -21.52 -0.71 13.01
CA ALA A 130 -21.34 0.72 13.25
C ALA A 130 -20.83 1.08 14.65
N ARG A 131 -20.69 0.13 15.58
CA ARG A 131 -20.14 0.41 16.93
C ARG A 131 -18.70 0.93 16.85
N VAL A 132 -17.94 0.57 15.81
CA VAL A 132 -16.58 1.08 15.60
C VAL A 132 -16.49 1.65 14.19
N PRO A 133 -16.85 2.92 14.00
CA PRO A 133 -16.88 3.54 12.68
C PRO A 133 -15.48 3.76 12.09
N TYR A 134 -14.46 4.02 12.88
CA TYR A 134 -13.10 4.28 12.41
C TYR A 134 -12.06 3.57 13.29
N GLY A 135 -10.91 3.23 12.72
CA GLY A 135 -9.74 2.86 13.50
C GLY A 135 -9.13 4.10 14.15
N PHE A 136 -8.41 4.89 13.35
CA PHE A 136 -7.95 6.22 13.75
C PHE A 136 -8.71 7.30 12.99
N GLN A 137 -9.02 8.40 13.68
CA GLN A 137 -9.53 9.63 13.05
C GLN A 137 -8.72 10.83 13.53
N VAL A 138 -8.03 11.47 12.57
CA VAL A 138 -7.17 12.63 12.82
C VAL A 138 -7.96 13.90 12.52
N PHE A 139 -8.16 14.76 13.53
CA PHE A 139 -8.91 15.99 13.41
C PHE A 139 -7.98 17.22 13.40
N THR A 140 -7.72 17.80 14.58
CA THR A 140 -6.96 19.04 14.73
C THR A 140 -5.48 18.80 15.04
N ALA A 141 -4.91 17.68 14.56
CA ALA A 141 -3.53 17.32 14.84
C ALA A 141 -2.64 17.51 13.60
N ARG A 142 -1.42 17.94 13.83
CA ARG A 142 -0.39 18.17 12.81
C ARG A 142 0.90 17.51 13.21
N GLN A 143 1.78 17.22 12.22
CA GLN A 143 3.03 16.51 12.45
C GLN A 143 2.79 15.19 13.21
N VAL A 144 1.88 14.36 12.66
CA VAL A 144 1.45 13.10 13.27
C VAL A 144 2.14 11.94 12.57
N THR A 145 2.79 11.08 13.31
CA THR A 145 3.27 9.78 12.83
C THR A 145 2.42 8.66 13.42
N ILE A 146 1.80 7.84 12.56
CA ILE A 146 1.18 6.56 12.95
C ILE A 146 2.01 5.45 12.32
N ALA A 147 2.57 4.54 13.13
CA ALA A 147 3.58 3.62 12.65
C ALA A 147 3.53 2.22 13.29
N ASN A 148 4.02 1.22 12.54
CA ASN A 148 4.32 -0.13 13.04
C ASN A 148 3.11 -0.81 13.70
N LEU A 149 1.94 -0.78 13.05
CA LEU A 149 0.72 -1.40 13.54
C LEU A 149 -0.24 -1.78 12.42
N SER A 150 -1.21 -2.62 12.73
CA SER A 150 -2.32 -2.99 11.85
C SER A 150 -3.63 -2.36 12.32
N VAL A 151 -4.50 -2.00 11.36
CA VAL A 151 -5.87 -1.52 11.60
C VAL A 151 -6.83 -2.32 10.75
N SER A 152 -7.91 -2.86 11.32
CA SER A 152 -8.86 -3.68 10.57
C SER A 152 -10.26 -3.73 11.15
N GLY A 153 -11.22 -4.21 10.33
CA GLY A 153 -12.56 -4.56 10.76
C GLY A 153 -13.40 -3.39 11.25
N VAL A 154 -13.33 -2.24 10.58
CA VAL A 154 -14.08 -1.02 10.96
C VAL A 154 -15.22 -0.72 9.98
N PHE A 155 -16.21 0.03 10.43
CA PHE A 155 -17.42 0.29 9.66
C PHE A 155 -17.20 1.24 8.48
N TYR A 156 -16.45 2.34 8.64
CA TYR A 156 -16.12 3.27 7.56
C TYR A 156 -14.65 3.15 7.13
N HIS A 157 -13.73 3.81 7.84
CA HIS A 157 -12.33 3.94 7.41
C HIS A 157 -11.36 3.42 8.46
N GLY A 158 -10.32 2.71 7.99
CA GLY A 158 -9.20 2.31 8.86
C GLY A 158 -8.50 3.54 9.45
N ILE A 159 -8.16 4.51 8.60
CA ILE A 159 -7.57 5.78 9.00
C ILE A 159 -8.29 6.91 8.24
N GLY A 160 -8.89 7.85 8.97
CA GLY A 160 -9.50 9.07 8.45
C GLY A 160 -8.65 10.29 8.80
N ILE A 161 -8.42 11.18 7.84
CA ILE A 161 -7.67 12.44 8.00
C ILE A 161 -8.60 13.59 7.62
N GLU A 162 -9.00 14.40 8.57
CA GLU A 162 -10.03 15.41 8.41
C GLU A 162 -9.41 16.80 8.11
N GLY A 163 -9.15 17.07 6.84
CA GLY A 163 -8.56 18.32 6.38
C GLY A 163 -9.30 19.58 6.83
N PRO A 164 -10.64 19.65 6.70
CA PRO A 164 -11.41 20.81 7.18
C PRO A 164 -11.29 21.08 8.67
N GLN A 165 -10.83 20.10 9.45
CA GLN A 165 -10.55 20.28 10.88
C GLN A 165 -9.10 20.70 11.16
N GLY A 166 -8.25 20.75 10.15
CA GLY A 166 -6.85 21.16 10.24
C GLY A 166 -5.84 20.02 10.37
N ALA A 167 -6.27 18.77 10.14
CA ALA A 167 -5.35 17.62 10.05
C ALA A 167 -4.42 17.77 8.84
N ARG A 168 -3.10 17.77 9.07
CA ARG A 168 -2.07 17.85 8.01
C ARG A 168 -0.71 17.42 8.53
N ASP A 169 0.28 17.33 7.65
CA ASP A 169 1.63 16.86 7.97
C ASP A 169 1.57 15.46 8.64
N ILE A 170 0.97 14.49 7.96
CA ILE A 170 0.73 13.16 8.50
C ILE A 170 1.68 12.15 7.85
N HIS A 171 2.38 11.36 8.66
CA HIS A 171 3.20 10.26 8.22
C HIS A 171 2.58 8.92 8.65
N LEU A 172 2.11 8.16 7.67
CA LEU A 172 1.64 6.78 7.83
C LEU A 172 2.79 5.85 7.43
N TYR A 173 3.36 5.16 8.40
CA TYR A 173 4.61 4.42 8.22
C TYR A 173 4.50 2.96 8.64
N ASN A 174 4.87 2.03 7.76
CA ASN A 174 4.91 0.60 8.06
C ASN A 174 3.63 0.10 8.73
N LEU A 175 2.52 0.30 8.02
CA LEU A 175 1.17 -0.08 8.50
C LEU A 175 0.59 -1.21 7.66
N ARG A 176 -0.34 -1.94 8.27
CA ARG A 176 -1.28 -2.78 7.55
C ARG A 176 -2.69 -2.26 7.82
N VAL A 177 -3.39 -1.86 6.77
CA VAL A 177 -4.78 -1.35 6.87
C VAL A 177 -5.66 -2.22 6.00
N PHE A 178 -6.61 -2.93 6.59
CA PHE A 178 -7.41 -3.89 5.85
C PHE A 178 -8.84 -4.06 6.39
N ASP A 179 -9.74 -4.48 5.52
CA ASP A 179 -11.14 -4.81 5.84
C ASP A 179 -11.87 -3.66 6.54
N ALA A 180 -11.95 -2.50 5.86
CA ALA A 180 -12.86 -1.41 6.24
C ALA A 180 -14.12 -1.44 5.37
N GLY A 181 -15.25 -1.00 5.92
CA GLY A 181 -16.54 -1.02 5.22
C GLY A 181 -16.60 -0.07 4.03
N GLN A 182 -15.74 0.95 3.99
CA GLN A 182 -15.57 1.87 2.87
C GLN A 182 -14.07 1.98 2.52
N GLN A 183 -13.48 3.16 2.52
CA GLN A 183 -12.07 3.35 2.17
C GLN A 183 -11.14 2.92 3.30
N LEU A 184 -10.01 2.30 2.96
CA LEU A 184 -9.02 1.88 3.98
C LEU A 184 -8.32 3.09 4.59
N ILE A 185 -7.84 4.02 3.76
CA ILE A 185 -7.26 5.30 4.18
C ILE A 185 -7.99 6.41 3.45
N LYS A 186 -8.51 7.40 4.20
CA LYS A 186 -9.31 8.51 3.66
C LYS A 186 -8.74 9.85 4.06
N GLY A 187 -8.36 10.67 3.08
CA GLY A 187 -8.17 12.11 3.24
C GLY A 187 -9.47 12.82 2.89
N SER A 188 -10.11 13.44 3.88
CA SER A 188 -11.44 14.04 3.76
C SER A 188 -11.36 15.55 3.62
N GLY A 189 -11.71 16.06 2.44
CA GLY A 189 -11.86 17.48 2.17
C GLY A 189 -10.56 18.28 2.09
N ALA A 190 -10.65 19.51 1.64
CA ALA A 190 -9.50 20.40 1.49
C ALA A 190 -8.76 20.61 2.83
N GLY A 191 -7.44 20.66 2.77
CA GLY A 191 -6.57 20.86 3.95
C GLY A 191 -6.01 19.57 4.55
N ALA A 192 -6.43 18.37 4.10
CA ALA A 192 -5.72 17.14 4.40
C ALA A 192 -4.42 17.08 3.58
N ASP A 193 -3.49 17.99 3.88
CA ASP A 193 -2.31 18.28 3.08
C ASP A 193 -1.04 17.66 3.68
N ASP A 194 0.01 17.51 2.84
CA ASP A 194 1.34 17.10 3.25
C ASP A 194 1.34 15.71 3.93
N VAL A 195 0.71 14.73 3.28
CA VAL A 195 0.61 13.37 3.80
C VAL A 195 1.61 12.45 3.11
N LEU A 196 2.41 11.76 3.91
CA LEU A 196 3.35 10.75 3.46
C LEU A 196 2.86 9.35 3.88
N VAL A 197 2.69 8.47 2.91
CA VAL A 197 2.32 7.06 3.09
C VAL A 197 3.48 6.20 2.61
N GLU A 198 4.16 5.52 3.53
CA GLU A 198 5.34 4.71 3.24
C GLU A 198 5.28 3.33 3.86
N TYR A 199 5.69 2.31 3.10
CA TYR A 199 5.74 0.92 3.54
C TYR A 199 4.40 0.43 4.08
N VAL A 200 3.32 0.91 3.49
CA VAL A 200 1.95 0.56 3.90
C VAL A 200 1.42 -0.56 3.02
N GLU A 201 0.86 -1.60 3.64
CA GLU A 201 0.03 -2.59 2.98
C GLU A 201 -1.45 -2.25 3.21
N ALA A 202 -2.17 -1.86 2.14
CA ALA A 202 -3.61 -1.59 2.18
C ALA A 202 -4.36 -2.61 1.34
N PHE A 203 -5.29 -3.39 1.94
CA PHE A 203 -5.90 -4.52 1.24
C PHE A 203 -7.23 -4.96 1.83
N TYR A 204 -7.97 -5.76 1.05
CA TYR A 204 -9.08 -6.56 1.54
C TYR A 204 -8.71 -8.03 1.55
N THR A 205 -9.18 -8.79 2.57
CA THR A 205 -8.95 -10.23 2.62
C THR A 205 -9.83 -10.98 1.63
N GLU A 206 -11.10 -10.61 1.53
CA GLU A 206 -12.09 -11.23 0.63
C GLU A 206 -12.74 -10.26 -0.35
N GLY A 207 -12.44 -8.97 -0.24
CA GLY A 207 -13.09 -7.88 -0.95
C GLY A 207 -13.99 -7.05 -0.05
N ALA A 208 -14.31 -5.82 -0.50
CA ALA A 208 -15.19 -4.92 0.21
C ALA A 208 -16.65 -5.39 0.13
N VAL A 209 -17.38 -5.21 1.21
CA VAL A 209 -18.79 -5.59 1.32
C VAL A 209 -19.72 -4.51 0.74
N ALA A 210 -20.94 -4.89 0.41
CA ALA A 210 -22.01 -3.93 0.15
C ALA A 210 -22.32 -3.16 1.44
N HIS A 211 -22.07 -1.85 1.44
CA HIS A 211 -22.13 -1.03 2.65
C HIS A 211 -23.45 -0.23 2.72
N PRO A 212 -24.16 -0.22 3.87
CA PRO A 212 -25.47 0.42 3.98
C PRO A 212 -25.43 1.95 3.79
N HIS A 213 -24.29 2.57 4.10
CA HIS A 213 -24.07 4.03 3.94
C HIS A 213 -23.23 4.37 2.70
N ALA A 214 -23.14 3.48 1.73
CA ALA A 214 -22.58 3.78 0.42
C ALA A 214 -23.51 4.70 -0.39
N SER A 215 -23.02 5.23 -1.50
CA SER A 215 -23.86 5.98 -2.46
C SER A 215 -23.72 5.34 -3.85
N PRO A 216 -24.76 4.62 -4.33
CA PRO A 216 -26.06 4.28 -3.69
C PRO A 216 -25.92 3.38 -2.44
N PRO A 217 -26.90 3.39 -1.54
CA PRO A 217 -26.90 2.50 -0.37
C PRO A 217 -26.85 1.02 -0.75
N ASN A 218 -26.22 0.21 0.11
CA ASN A 218 -26.06 -1.24 -0.09
C ASN A 218 -25.30 -1.61 -1.38
N THR A 219 -24.37 -0.76 -1.79
CA THR A 219 -23.41 -1.06 -2.86
C THR A 219 -22.00 -1.13 -2.29
N CYS A 220 -21.10 -1.74 -3.03
CA CYS A 220 -19.68 -1.71 -2.73
C CYS A 220 -19.14 -0.29 -3.04
N TYR A 221 -18.61 0.38 -2.03
CA TYR A 221 -18.05 1.73 -2.15
C TYR A 221 -16.69 1.77 -1.43
N THR A 222 -15.62 1.52 -2.16
CA THR A 222 -14.31 1.37 -1.56
C THR A 222 -13.17 1.88 -2.43
N ASN A 223 -12.10 2.27 -1.76
CA ASN A 223 -10.76 2.51 -2.29
C ASN A 223 -9.71 2.02 -1.27
N GLY A 224 -8.50 1.77 -1.72
CA GLY A 224 -7.36 1.58 -0.82
C GLY A 224 -6.98 2.91 -0.14
N ILE A 225 -6.64 3.91 -0.95
CA ILE A 225 -6.36 5.27 -0.52
C ILE A 225 -7.25 6.23 -1.32
N ASP A 226 -8.03 7.06 -0.65
CA ASP A 226 -8.92 8.03 -1.27
C ASP A 226 -8.61 9.44 -0.75
N ILE A 227 -8.19 10.33 -1.64
CA ILE A 227 -7.75 11.69 -1.34
C ILE A 227 -8.75 12.67 -1.96
N THR A 228 -9.57 13.30 -1.12
CA THR A 228 -10.57 14.27 -1.54
C THR A 228 -10.10 15.68 -1.19
N GLY A 229 -9.70 16.47 -2.21
CA GLY A 229 -9.27 17.85 -2.04
C GLY A 229 -7.95 18.05 -1.27
N GLY A 230 -7.21 16.99 -1.01
CA GLY A 230 -5.91 17.05 -0.31
C GLY A 230 -4.75 17.33 -1.27
N HIS A 231 -3.74 18.05 -0.82
CA HIS A 231 -2.58 18.45 -1.62
C HIS A 231 -1.29 17.81 -1.11
N ARG A 232 -0.33 17.57 -2.03
CA ARG A 232 1.03 17.10 -1.72
C ARG A 232 1.07 15.77 -0.96
N TRP A 233 0.18 14.85 -1.35
CA TRP A 233 0.26 13.47 -0.89
C TRP A 233 1.37 12.74 -1.62
N THR A 234 2.19 12.01 -0.88
CA THR A 234 3.17 11.08 -1.44
C THR A 234 2.88 9.68 -0.93
N ILE A 235 2.60 8.76 -1.85
CA ILE A 235 2.43 7.33 -1.58
C ILE A 235 3.63 6.63 -2.21
N ARG A 236 4.49 6.03 -1.40
CA ARG A 236 5.68 5.36 -1.92
C ARG A 236 6.02 4.09 -1.16
N ASP A 237 6.78 3.23 -1.83
CA ASP A 237 7.29 1.98 -1.26
C ASP A 237 6.17 1.16 -0.58
N SER A 238 4.95 1.19 -1.15
CA SER A 238 3.72 0.66 -0.55
C SER A 238 3.04 -0.36 -1.45
N LEU A 239 2.28 -1.28 -0.85
CA LEU A 239 1.48 -2.29 -1.54
C LEU A 239 -0.01 -2.01 -1.33
N ILE A 240 -0.74 -1.80 -2.42
CA ILE A 240 -2.19 -1.71 -2.40
C ILE A 240 -2.73 -2.89 -3.21
N ARG A 241 -3.52 -3.75 -2.59
CA ARG A 241 -3.97 -4.97 -3.26
C ARG A 241 -5.39 -5.37 -2.90
N ASP A 242 -5.98 -6.16 -3.77
CA ASP A 242 -7.32 -6.74 -3.55
C ASP A 242 -8.41 -5.68 -3.27
N ILE A 243 -8.23 -4.46 -3.84
CA ILE A 243 -9.26 -3.42 -3.78
C ILE A 243 -10.34 -3.77 -4.81
N ARG A 244 -11.26 -4.61 -4.36
CA ARG A 244 -12.32 -5.21 -5.18
C ARG A 244 -13.57 -5.42 -4.35
N CYS A 245 -14.70 -5.58 -4.99
CA CYS A 245 -15.97 -5.87 -4.34
C CYS A 245 -16.13 -7.37 -4.14
N GLN A 246 -16.66 -7.79 -3.00
CA GLN A 246 -16.90 -9.19 -2.67
C GLN A 246 -17.93 -9.83 -3.62
N ASP A 247 -18.90 -9.06 -4.10
CA ASP A 247 -19.91 -9.48 -5.10
C ASP A 247 -19.36 -9.50 -6.54
N GLY A 248 -18.09 -9.19 -6.75
CA GLY A 248 -17.46 -9.13 -8.07
C GLY A 248 -17.77 -7.87 -8.87
N SER A 249 -18.57 -6.95 -8.36
CA SER A 249 -18.83 -5.65 -9.01
C SER A 249 -17.58 -4.77 -9.05
N LEU A 250 -17.63 -3.67 -9.80
CA LEU A 250 -16.48 -2.79 -10.00
C LEU A 250 -16.25 -1.89 -8.77
N ALA A 251 -15.15 -2.08 -8.07
CA ALA A 251 -14.73 -1.19 -7.00
C ALA A 251 -14.13 0.12 -7.51
N GLY A 252 -13.95 1.09 -6.62
CA GLY A 252 -13.18 2.30 -6.88
C GLY A 252 -11.68 2.01 -7.10
N PRO A 253 -10.89 3.03 -7.50
CA PRO A 253 -9.44 2.88 -7.67
C PRO A 253 -8.71 2.47 -6.39
N ALA A 254 -7.64 1.69 -6.53
CA ALA A 254 -6.75 1.36 -5.42
C ALA A 254 -6.18 2.63 -4.78
N ILE A 255 -5.77 3.60 -5.61
CA ILE A 255 -5.41 4.95 -5.18
C ILE A 255 -6.23 5.94 -6.00
N LEU A 256 -6.97 6.81 -5.33
CA LEU A 256 -7.77 7.86 -5.93
C LEU A 256 -7.41 9.22 -5.33
N ALA A 257 -7.09 10.20 -6.18
CA ALA A 257 -6.92 11.59 -5.80
C ALA A 257 -7.80 12.47 -6.69
N TRP A 258 -8.76 13.19 -6.12
CA TRP A 258 -9.82 13.87 -6.86
C TRP A 258 -10.43 15.05 -6.08
N GLN A 259 -11.49 15.65 -6.65
CA GLN A 259 -12.23 16.77 -6.05
C GLN A 259 -11.34 17.96 -5.65
N GLY A 260 -10.46 18.37 -6.57
CA GLY A 260 -9.55 19.49 -6.35
C GLY A 260 -8.23 19.11 -5.67
N SER A 261 -7.95 17.83 -5.50
CA SER A 261 -6.61 17.39 -5.05
C SER A 261 -5.52 17.82 -6.06
N MET A 262 -4.31 18.03 -5.55
CA MET A 262 -3.17 18.40 -6.40
C MET A 262 -1.84 17.93 -5.87
N ASP A 263 -0.87 17.81 -6.77
CA ASP A 263 0.52 17.46 -6.47
C ASP A 263 0.67 16.08 -5.77
N THR A 264 -0.22 15.13 -6.12
CA THR A 264 -0.14 13.76 -5.61
C THR A 264 0.95 12.97 -6.35
N VAL A 265 1.81 12.30 -5.60
CA VAL A 265 2.89 11.46 -6.13
C VAL A 265 2.68 10.01 -5.69
N VAL A 266 2.63 9.08 -6.65
CA VAL A 266 2.73 7.64 -6.41
C VAL A 266 4.07 7.17 -6.97
N ASP A 267 4.94 6.68 -6.12
CA ASP A 267 6.31 6.31 -6.49
C ASP A 267 6.68 4.94 -5.91
N ARG A 268 7.37 4.11 -6.69
CA ARG A 268 7.86 2.79 -6.26
C ARG A 268 6.83 1.99 -5.46
N SER A 269 5.57 2.04 -5.90
CA SER A 269 4.48 1.33 -5.24
C SER A 269 3.94 0.21 -6.13
N VAL A 270 3.31 -0.78 -5.50
CA VAL A 270 2.74 -1.93 -6.18
C VAL A 270 1.23 -1.93 -6.01
N ILE A 271 0.52 -2.07 -7.11
CA ILE A 271 -0.92 -2.27 -7.13
C ILE A 271 -1.22 -3.64 -7.72
N LEU A 272 -1.80 -4.53 -6.90
CA LEU A 272 -2.12 -5.89 -7.32
C LEU A 272 -3.63 -6.15 -7.23
N ASP A 273 -4.13 -6.88 -8.19
CA ASP A 273 -5.43 -7.57 -8.17
C ASP A 273 -6.59 -6.71 -7.66
N SER A 274 -6.56 -5.42 -8.01
CA SER A 274 -7.57 -4.43 -7.68
C SER A 274 -8.45 -4.13 -8.88
N SER A 275 -9.71 -3.75 -8.68
CA SER A 275 -10.65 -3.45 -9.78
C SER A 275 -10.13 -2.35 -10.70
N ARG A 276 -9.49 -1.32 -10.14
CA ARG A 276 -8.80 -0.22 -10.83
C ARG A 276 -7.48 0.05 -10.11
N GLY A 277 -6.51 0.59 -10.83
CA GLY A 277 -5.23 0.93 -10.24
C GLY A 277 -5.20 2.35 -9.65
N VAL A 278 -4.44 3.26 -10.26
CA VAL A 278 -4.31 4.65 -9.80
C VAL A 278 -5.16 5.58 -10.66
N ALA A 279 -5.93 6.46 -10.02
CA ALA A 279 -6.69 7.53 -10.66
C ALA A 279 -6.28 8.91 -10.12
N LEU A 280 -5.80 9.76 -11.01
CA LEU A 280 -5.54 11.18 -10.75
C LEU A 280 -6.67 11.99 -11.39
N GLY A 281 -7.70 12.34 -10.60
CA GLY A 281 -9.01 12.79 -11.04
C GLY A 281 -9.92 11.63 -11.42
N LEU A 282 -11.25 11.85 -11.44
CA LEU A 282 -12.23 10.80 -11.71
C LEU A 282 -13.39 11.27 -12.60
N ILE A 283 -14.08 12.35 -12.22
CA ILE A 283 -15.39 12.69 -12.76
C ILE A 283 -15.39 13.80 -13.82
N GLY A 284 -14.28 14.48 -14.02
CA GLY A 284 -14.24 15.60 -14.98
C GLY A 284 -12.82 16.10 -15.26
N PRO A 285 -12.69 17.03 -16.21
CA PRO A 285 -11.40 17.65 -16.46
C PRO A 285 -10.97 18.49 -15.25
N ALA A 286 -9.66 18.46 -14.94
CA ALA A 286 -9.07 19.19 -13.84
C ALA A 286 -9.66 18.84 -12.43
N ASP A 287 -10.20 17.65 -12.28
CA ASP A 287 -10.65 17.12 -11.00
C ASP A 287 -9.46 16.80 -10.05
N HIS A 288 -8.26 16.78 -10.61
CA HIS A 288 -6.95 16.75 -9.96
C HIS A 288 -5.96 17.58 -10.78
N LEU A 289 -4.87 18.08 -10.18
CA LEU A 289 -3.83 18.86 -10.86
C LEU A 289 -2.42 18.36 -10.54
N ARG A 290 -1.53 18.33 -11.56
CA ARG A 290 -0.07 18.10 -11.44
C ARG A 290 0.30 16.80 -10.68
N GLY A 291 -0.41 15.73 -10.92
CA GLY A 291 -0.09 14.45 -10.30
C GLY A 291 1.06 13.71 -10.99
N MET A 292 1.66 12.77 -10.28
CA MET A 292 2.71 11.91 -10.83
C MET A 292 2.53 10.47 -10.39
N VAL A 293 2.60 9.53 -11.34
CA VAL A 293 2.77 8.10 -11.05
C VAL A 293 4.07 7.66 -11.73
N ARG A 294 5.03 7.18 -10.95
CA ARG A 294 6.32 6.78 -11.51
C ARG A 294 6.88 5.54 -10.85
N ASN A 295 7.73 4.83 -11.57
CA ASN A 295 8.49 3.68 -11.07
C ASN A 295 7.63 2.65 -10.35
N SER A 296 6.35 2.54 -10.69
CA SER A 296 5.37 1.73 -9.98
C SER A 296 4.93 0.53 -10.82
N LEU A 297 4.50 -0.52 -10.15
CA LEU A 297 4.06 -1.76 -10.76
C LEU A 297 2.54 -1.91 -10.59
N VAL A 298 1.83 -2.16 -11.70
CA VAL A 298 0.40 -2.50 -11.67
C VAL A 298 0.21 -3.82 -12.37
N ARG A 299 -0.36 -4.81 -11.69
CA ARG A 299 -0.58 -6.14 -12.27
C ARG A 299 -1.93 -6.71 -11.84
N TRP A 300 -2.59 -7.38 -12.76
CA TRP A 300 -3.77 -8.19 -12.51
C TRP A 300 -3.50 -9.67 -12.70
N ASP A 301 -4.16 -10.51 -11.89
CA ASP A 301 -4.12 -11.95 -12.08
C ASP A 301 -5.14 -12.41 -13.12
N VAL A 302 -4.78 -13.41 -13.94
CA VAL A 302 -5.62 -13.88 -15.05
C VAL A 302 -6.85 -14.67 -14.60
N GLY A 303 -6.83 -15.25 -13.41
CA GLY A 303 -7.89 -16.15 -12.92
C GLY A 303 -8.99 -15.49 -12.10
N ALA A 304 -8.90 -14.20 -11.83
CA ALA A 304 -9.82 -13.56 -10.90
C ALA A 304 -11.16 -13.18 -11.54
N SER A 305 -12.25 -13.37 -10.81
CA SER A 305 -13.65 -13.26 -11.29
C SER A 305 -14.31 -11.92 -10.97
N TYR A 306 -13.56 -10.88 -10.58
CA TYR A 306 -14.09 -9.54 -10.28
C TYR A 306 -13.99 -8.61 -11.50
N ALA A 307 -14.86 -7.61 -11.56
CA ALA A 307 -14.82 -6.59 -12.61
C ALA A 307 -13.57 -5.71 -12.51
N VAL A 308 -13.00 -5.37 -13.67
CA VAL A 308 -11.83 -4.49 -13.78
C VAL A 308 -12.11 -3.34 -14.75
N ASP A 309 -11.41 -2.23 -14.53
CA ASP A 309 -11.32 -1.09 -15.42
C ASP A 309 -9.83 -0.66 -15.48
N VAL A 310 -9.51 0.49 -16.00
CA VAL A 310 -8.14 0.92 -16.32
C VAL A 310 -7.16 0.88 -15.14
N PRO A 311 -5.93 0.37 -15.35
CA PRO A 311 -4.87 0.37 -14.33
C PRO A 311 -4.33 1.74 -13.96
N LEU A 312 -4.03 2.60 -14.96
CA LEU A 312 -3.60 3.98 -14.75
C LEU A 312 -4.53 4.93 -15.48
N TYR A 313 -5.10 5.86 -14.76
CA TYR A 313 -6.09 6.79 -15.27
C TYR A 313 -5.77 8.22 -14.84
N THR A 314 -5.93 9.18 -15.75
CA THR A 314 -5.80 10.58 -15.37
C THR A 314 -6.73 11.50 -16.16
N THR A 315 -7.29 12.49 -15.44
CA THR A 315 -7.95 13.68 -15.98
C THR A 315 -7.19 14.95 -15.61
N SER A 316 -6.04 14.78 -14.96
CA SER A 316 -5.25 15.83 -14.34
C SER A 316 -4.42 16.58 -15.37
N PRO A 317 -4.60 17.89 -15.56
CA PRO A 317 -3.62 18.72 -16.26
C PRO A 317 -2.22 18.60 -15.64
N ASP A 318 -1.20 18.64 -16.49
CA ASP A 318 0.22 18.53 -16.13
C ASP A 318 0.59 17.24 -15.35
N ALA A 319 -0.23 16.19 -15.49
CA ALA A 319 0.10 14.89 -14.90
C ALA A 319 1.26 14.22 -15.64
N ARG A 320 2.07 13.46 -14.90
CA ARG A 320 3.20 12.69 -15.44
C ARG A 320 3.10 11.21 -15.05
N LEU A 321 3.08 10.35 -16.05
CA LEU A 321 3.07 8.89 -15.90
C LEU A 321 4.40 8.36 -16.44
N LEU A 322 5.36 8.09 -15.54
CA LEU A 322 6.77 7.90 -15.92
C LEU A 322 7.30 6.55 -15.46
N HIS A 323 7.90 5.79 -16.38
CA HIS A 323 8.61 4.56 -16.04
C HIS A 323 7.80 3.58 -15.20
N ASN A 324 6.51 3.39 -15.48
CA ASN A 324 5.69 2.38 -14.82
C ASN A 324 5.68 1.08 -15.62
N THR A 325 5.56 -0.05 -14.95
CA THR A 325 5.27 -1.35 -15.57
C THR A 325 3.83 -1.73 -15.28
N VAL A 326 3.03 -1.95 -16.34
CA VAL A 326 1.59 -2.20 -16.25
C VAL A 326 1.23 -3.46 -17.01
N LEU A 327 0.78 -4.49 -16.29
CA LEU A 327 0.37 -5.77 -16.88
C LEU A 327 -1.11 -6.03 -16.60
N THR A 328 -1.93 -5.79 -17.63
CA THR A 328 -3.37 -6.09 -17.61
C THR A 328 -3.64 -7.58 -17.76
N ARG A 329 -2.69 -8.31 -18.35
CA ARG A 329 -2.75 -9.73 -18.66
C ARG A 329 -4.00 -10.11 -19.46
N GLY A 330 -4.40 -9.21 -20.37
CA GLY A 330 -5.56 -9.39 -21.25
C GLY A 330 -6.93 -9.12 -20.60
N ARG A 331 -6.97 -8.72 -19.32
CA ARG A 331 -8.24 -8.44 -18.64
C ARG A 331 -8.86 -7.09 -19.03
N TYR A 332 -8.05 -6.15 -19.50
CA TYR A 332 -8.49 -4.85 -20.01
C TYR A 332 -7.62 -4.40 -21.18
N GLY A 333 -8.22 -3.72 -22.15
CA GLY A 333 -7.52 -3.35 -23.39
C GLY A 333 -6.59 -2.14 -23.27
N ASN A 334 -6.72 -1.36 -22.21
CA ASN A 334 -5.92 -0.16 -21.99
C ASN A 334 -5.12 -0.26 -20.68
N ALA A 335 -3.82 -0.07 -20.75
CA ALA A 335 -2.94 0.06 -19.58
C ALA A 335 -3.02 1.45 -18.97
N VAL A 336 -3.17 2.46 -19.81
CA VAL A 336 -3.27 3.87 -19.41
C VAL A 336 -4.40 4.53 -20.17
N GLU A 337 -5.21 5.34 -19.47
CA GLU A 337 -6.16 6.24 -20.09
C GLU A 337 -5.93 7.69 -19.64
N VAL A 338 -5.84 8.60 -20.62
CA VAL A 338 -5.87 10.04 -20.39
C VAL A 338 -7.20 10.55 -20.94
N ARG A 339 -8.03 11.15 -20.10
CA ARG A 339 -9.38 11.56 -20.50
C ARG A 339 -9.60 13.07 -20.42
N TYR A 340 -10.43 13.55 -21.34
CA TYR A 340 -10.90 14.92 -21.52
C TYR A 340 -9.87 15.88 -22.10
N ALA A 341 -10.33 16.74 -22.98
CA ALA A 341 -9.54 17.80 -23.64
C ALA A 341 -8.90 18.77 -22.62
N GLY A 342 -9.49 18.90 -21.42
CA GLY A 342 -8.96 19.73 -20.34
C GLY A 342 -7.74 19.11 -19.62
N ALA A 343 -7.43 17.83 -19.82
CA ALA A 343 -6.20 17.22 -19.31
C ALA A 343 -5.00 17.62 -20.21
N THR A 344 -4.66 18.88 -20.19
CA THR A 344 -3.55 19.47 -20.98
C THR A 344 -2.20 19.21 -20.32
N GLY A 345 -1.11 19.21 -21.07
CA GLY A 345 0.25 19.04 -20.54
C GLY A 345 0.55 17.65 -19.95
N VAL A 346 -0.34 16.68 -20.14
CA VAL A 346 -0.11 15.31 -19.64
C VAL A 346 1.03 14.66 -20.38
N GLU A 347 1.99 14.10 -19.65
CA GLU A 347 3.13 13.39 -20.18
C GLU A 347 3.06 11.90 -19.80
N VAL A 348 3.15 11.01 -20.79
CA VAL A 348 3.22 9.56 -20.62
C VAL A 348 4.51 9.07 -21.24
N HIS A 349 5.52 8.74 -20.45
CA HIS A 349 6.86 8.51 -20.94
C HIS A 349 7.57 7.35 -20.23
N GLY A 350 8.29 6.53 -21.01
CA GLY A 350 9.14 5.47 -20.47
C GLY A 350 8.39 4.29 -19.88
N ASN A 351 7.08 4.15 -20.10
CA ASN A 351 6.29 3.08 -19.52
C ASN A 351 6.42 1.78 -20.34
N LEU A 352 6.31 0.65 -19.64
CA LEU A 352 6.28 -0.69 -20.20
C LEU A 352 4.94 -1.34 -19.87
N ALA A 353 4.16 -1.67 -20.91
CA ALA A 353 2.82 -2.21 -20.73
C ALA A 353 2.51 -3.36 -21.72
N ASP A 354 1.56 -4.22 -21.38
CA ASP A 354 1.01 -5.27 -22.25
C ASP A 354 -0.30 -4.87 -22.92
N ALA A 355 -0.74 -3.62 -22.77
CA ALA A 355 -1.98 -3.08 -23.32
C ALA A 355 -1.80 -1.61 -23.74
N ALA A 356 -2.80 -1.05 -24.43
CA ALA A 356 -2.73 0.27 -25.06
C ALA A 356 -2.60 1.44 -24.07
N ILE A 357 -1.98 2.52 -24.52
CA ILE A 357 -2.09 3.86 -23.94
C ILE A 357 -3.16 4.60 -24.75
N MET A 358 -4.30 4.93 -24.15
CA MET A 358 -5.49 5.40 -24.85
C MET A 358 -5.87 6.83 -24.44
N PRO A 359 -5.63 7.82 -25.30
CA PRO A 359 -6.28 9.12 -25.16
C PRO A 359 -7.78 9.00 -25.43
N ARG A 360 -8.62 9.59 -24.58
CA ARG A 360 -10.09 9.55 -24.69
C ARG A 360 -10.70 10.93 -24.48
N ASN A 361 -11.93 11.11 -24.97
CA ASN A 361 -12.74 12.32 -24.74
C ASN A 361 -11.99 13.63 -25.12
N GLY A 362 -11.20 13.60 -26.20
CA GLY A 362 -10.46 14.74 -26.70
C GLY A 362 -9.13 15.03 -25.99
N ALA A 363 -8.64 14.16 -25.13
CA ALA A 363 -7.32 14.31 -24.52
C ALA A 363 -6.21 14.20 -25.56
N VAL A 364 -5.14 14.99 -25.38
CA VAL A 364 -3.95 15.00 -26.26
C VAL A 364 -2.70 14.95 -25.38
N PRO A 365 -2.33 13.76 -24.83
CA PRO A 365 -1.10 13.64 -24.04
C PRO A 365 0.15 13.66 -24.92
N VAL A 366 1.27 14.06 -24.34
CA VAL A 366 2.59 13.89 -24.92
C VAL A 366 3.06 12.47 -24.63
N LEU A 367 3.19 11.65 -25.68
CA LEU A 367 3.64 10.27 -25.59
C LEU A 367 5.12 10.17 -25.99
N GLY A 368 5.95 9.55 -25.14
CA GLY A 368 7.37 9.37 -25.41
C GLY A 368 7.92 8.04 -24.95
N HIS A 369 8.53 7.28 -25.89
CA HIS A 369 9.28 6.05 -25.57
C HIS A 369 8.52 5.05 -24.68
N ASN A 370 7.24 4.78 -24.99
CA ASN A 370 6.47 3.74 -24.31
C ASN A 370 6.44 2.47 -25.14
N VAL A 371 6.42 1.31 -24.48
CA VAL A 371 6.15 0.01 -25.09
C VAL A 371 4.82 -0.51 -24.55
N THR A 372 3.91 -0.91 -25.46
CA THR A 372 2.55 -1.37 -25.15
C THR A 372 2.30 -2.81 -25.56
N SER A 373 3.36 -3.56 -25.86
CA SER A 373 3.32 -4.94 -26.33
C SER A 373 4.23 -5.86 -25.49
N ALA A 374 4.41 -5.54 -24.20
CA ALA A 374 5.21 -6.33 -23.30
C ALA A 374 4.74 -7.79 -23.26
N GLN A 375 5.72 -8.71 -23.30
CA GLN A 375 5.46 -10.15 -23.24
C GLN A 375 5.80 -10.68 -21.85
N THR A 376 5.09 -11.71 -21.39
CA THR A 376 5.38 -12.35 -20.09
C THR A 376 6.82 -12.90 -20.02
N SER A 377 7.39 -13.33 -21.14
CA SER A 377 8.78 -13.81 -21.25
C SER A 377 9.84 -12.72 -21.04
N TRP A 378 9.45 -11.45 -21.06
CA TRP A 378 10.37 -10.34 -20.78
C TRP A 378 10.65 -10.16 -19.29
N PHE A 379 9.89 -10.84 -18.44
CA PHE A 379 10.03 -10.79 -16.99
C PHE A 379 10.54 -12.12 -16.44
N VAL A 380 11.20 -12.08 -15.30
CA VAL A 380 11.74 -13.28 -14.64
C VAL A 380 10.63 -14.26 -14.29
N ASP A 381 9.56 -13.81 -13.66
CA ASP A 381 8.35 -14.58 -13.41
C ASP A 381 7.13 -13.65 -13.27
N ALA A 382 6.53 -13.28 -14.40
CA ALA A 382 5.36 -12.41 -14.40
C ALA A 382 4.15 -13.02 -13.67
N ALA A 383 4.07 -14.35 -13.59
CA ALA A 383 2.97 -15.02 -12.89
C ALA A 383 3.12 -14.92 -11.37
N ALA A 384 4.32 -15.10 -10.85
CA ALA A 384 4.63 -14.90 -9.43
C ALA A 384 4.74 -13.41 -9.04
N GLY A 385 4.73 -12.48 -10.02
CA GLY A 385 4.89 -11.04 -9.78
C GLY A 385 6.34 -10.55 -9.82
N ASP A 386 7.30 -11.39 -10.19
CA ASP A 386 8.68 -10.96 -10.40
C ASP A 386 8.82 -10.29 -11.77
N LEU A 387 8.70 -8.97 -11.76
CA LEU A 387 8.74 -8.13 -12.96
C LEU A 387 10.14 -7.57 -13.28
N ARG A 388 11.20 -8.19 -12.77
CA ARG A 388 12.57 -7.90 -13.19
C ARG A 388 12.74 -8.28 -14.66
N LEU A 389 13.43 -7.42 -15.42
CA LEU A 389 13.59 -7.61 -16.86
C LEU A 389 14.64 -8.69 -17.19
N THR A 390 14.28 -9.58 -18.10
CA THR A 390 15.20 -10.55 -18.70
C THR A 390 15.92 -9.96 -19.93
N ALA A 391 16.89 -10.67 -20.47
CA ALA A 391 17.55 -10.29 -21.73
C ALA A 391 16.59 -10.29 -22.94
N GLN A 392 15.43 -10.95 -22.83
CA GLN A 392 14.42 -11.01 -23.91
C GLN A 392 13.63 -9.70 -24.04
N ALA A 393 13.68 -8.81 -23.04
CA ALA A 393 13.00 -7.51 -23.05
C ALA A 393 13.69 -6.48 -23.96
N THR A 394 14.36 -6.89 -25.03
CA THR A 394 15.15 -5.99 -25.90
C THR A 394 14.46 -4.70 -26.32
N PRO A 395 13.14 -4.67 -26.61
CA PRO A 395 12.46 -3.40 -26.94
C PRO A 395 12.33 -2.43 -25.76
N ALA A 396 12.56 -2.90 -24.53
CA ALA A 396 12.50 -2.07 -23.32
C ALA A 396 13.89 -1.69 -22.79
N LEU A 397 14.96 -2.36 -23.22
CA LEU A 397 16.29 -2.15 -22.68
C LEU A 397 17.02 -0.98 -23.37
N SER A 398 17.61 -0.09 -22.58
CA SER A 398 18.45 1.03 -23.02
C SER A 398 17.77 1.93 -24.07
N GLN A 399 16.57 2.41 -23.77
CA GLN A 399 15.74 3.14 -24.72
C GLN A 399 15.72 4.66 -24.52
N VAL A 400 15.92 5.14 -23.29
CA VAL A 400 15.70 6.56 -22.98
C VAL A 400 16.80 7.14 -22.09
N ALA A 401 17.03 8.44 -22.19
CA ALA A 401 17.90 9.14 -21.25
C ALA A 401 17.26 9.23 -19.86
N ARG A 402 18.08 9.13 -18.81
CA ARG A 402 17.62 9.31 -17.44
C ARG A 402 17.00 10.69 -17.26
N ARG A 403 15.85 10.73 -16.61
CA ARG A 403 15.13 11.95 -16.27
C ARG A 403 15.35 12.34 -14.80
N ALA A 404 15.44 13.64 -14.54
CA ALA A 404 15.57 14.16 -13.18
C ALA A 404 14.34 13.88 -12.29
N ASP A 405 13.15 13.76 -12.90
CA ASP A 405 11.91 13.43 -12.19
C ASP A 405 11.65 11.91 -12.04
N ALA A 406 12.58 11.05 -12.52
CA ALA A 406 12.56 9.60 -12.37
C ALA A 406 13.98 9.01 -12.29
N GLU A 407 14.85 9.59 -11.47
CA GLU A 407 16.28 9.22 -11.38
C GLU A 407 16.53 7.83 -10.86
N ARG A 408 15.65 7.32 -10.00
CA ARG A 408 15.74 5.97 -9.43
C ARG A 408 14.68 5.09 -10.04
N ASP A 409 14.97 3.79 -10.08
CA ASP A 409 14.01 2.77 -10.45
C ASP A 409 13.15 2.34 -9.24
N PHE A 410 12.28 1.35 -9.46
CA PHE A 410 11.41 0.77 -8.43
C PHE A 410 12.20 0.20 -7.23
N ALA A 411 13.36 -0.38 -7.44
CA ALA A 411 14.22 -0.91 -6.37
C ALA A 411 15.01 0.18 -5.64
N GLY A 412 14.82 1.46 -6.01
CA GLY A 412 15.57 2.58 -5.47
C GLY A 412 16.98 2.74 -6.07
N THR A 413 17.34 1.91 -7.04
CA THR A 413 18.63 1.97 -7.73
C THR A 413 18.68 3.19 -8.66
N MET A 414 19.79 3.89 -8.70
CA MET A 414 19.98 4.99 -9.64
C MET A 414 19.96 4.44 -11.09
N ARG A 415 19.10 5.00 -11.92
CA ARG A 415 19.07 4.71 -13.35
C ARG A 415 20.37 5.16 -14.01
N ARG A 416 20.76 4.49 -15.10
CA ARG A 416 22.01 4.77 -15.82
C ARG A 416 22.11 6.24 -16.24
N SER A 417 23.29 6.82 -16.09
CA SER A 417 23.54 8.22 -16.45
C SER A 417 23.93 8.37 -17.92
N PRO A 418 23.60 9.49 -18.58
CA PRO A 418 24.12 9.79 -19.91
C PRO A 418 25.66 9.66 -20.00
N PRO A 419 26.20 9.18 -21.12
CA PRO A 419 25.53 8.89 -22.38
C PRO A 419 24.76 7.55 -22.40
N ALA A 420 24.84 6.71 -21.35
CA ALA A 420 24.09 5.46 -21.29
C ALA A 420 22.59 5.73 -21.19
N LEU A 421 21.80 4.92 -21.85
CA LEU A 421 20.35 4.96 -21.82
C LEU A 421 19.80 4.04 -20.70
N THR A 422 18.67 4.42 -20.14
CA THR A 422 17.94 3.65 -19.13
C THR A 422 16.90 2.73 -19.78
N ASP A 423 16.45 1.73 -19.03
CA ASP A 423 15.40 0.82 -19.48
C ASP A 423 14.01 1.46 -19.31
N LEU A 424 13.04 0.98 -20.08
CA LEU A 424 11.64 1.34 -19.92
C LEU A 424 11.01 0.54 -18.77
N GLY A 425 9.93 1.07 -18.24
CA GLY A 425 9.23 0.46 -17.10
C GLY A 425 9.86 0.80 -15.76
N ALA A 426 9.32 0.16 -14.72
CA ALA A 426 9.64 0.49 -13.33
C ALA A 426 11.04 0.06 -12.89
N LEU A 427 11.60 -0.99 -13.49
CA LEU A 427 12.86 -1.61 -13.08
C LEU A 427 13.94 -1.47 -14.16
N GLU A 428 15.16 -1.13 -13.75
CA GLU A 428 16.38 -1.30 -14.56
C GLU A 428 16.80 -2.78 -14.56
N ARG A 429 17.16 -3.32 -15.73
CA ARG A 429 17.76 -4.65 -15.79
C ARG A 429 19.15 -4.65 -15.14
N GLN A 430 19.33 -5.46 -14.14
CA GLN A 430 20.63 -5.72 -13.54
C GLN A 430 21.46 -6.58 -14.50
N SER A 431 22.73 -6.22 -14.74
CA SER A 431 23.62 -7.08 -15.52
C SER A 431 23.99 -8.33 -14.72
N ASP A 432 24.02 -9.49 -15.39
CA ASP A 432 24.34 -10.79 -14.77
C ASP A 432 25.69 -10.81 -14.03
N THR A 433 26.57 -9.85 -14.28
CA THR A 433 27.90 -9.70 -13.67
C THR A 433 27.84 -9.26 -12.20
N ILE A 434 26.74 -8.64 -11.73
CA ILE A 434 26.61 -8.16 -10.33
C ILE A 434 26.21 -9.31 -9.39
N PHE A 435 25.57 -10.35 -9.88
CA PHE A 435 25.20 -11.53 -9.09
C PHE A 435 26.41 -12.40 -8.66
N ALA A 436 27.57 -12.22 -9.30
CA ALA A 436 28.80 -12.93 -8.92
C ALA A 436 29.52 -12.30 -7.70
N SER A 437 29.12 -11.14 -7.23
CA SER A 437 29.78 -10.38 -6.16
C SER A 437 28.94 -10.18 -4.88
N GLY A 438 28.11 -11.15 -4.53
CA GLY A 438 27.59 -11.26 -3.14
C GLY A 438 26.49 -10.27 -2.77
N PHE A 439 25.72 -9.71 -3.71
CA PHE A 439 24.46 -9.07 -3.38
C PHE A 439 23.41 -10.16 -3.13
N GLU A 440 22.86 -10.20 -1.93
CA GLU A 440 21.68 -10.99 -1.63
C GLU A 440 20.60 -10.65 -2.65
N SER A 441 20.05 -11.68 -3.28
CA SER A 441 18.98 -11.57 -4.26
C SER A 441 17.87 -10.67 -3.72
N LEU A 442 17.50 -9.63 -4.48
CA LEU A 442 16.23 -8.96 -4.21
C LEU A 442 15.15 -10.05 -4.14
N PRO A 443 14.30 -10.07 -3.10
CA PRO A 443 13.25 -11.06 -3.01
C PRO A 443 12.35 -10.93 -4.25
N PRO A 444 11.85 -12.02 -4.81
CA PRO A 444 10.88 -11.97 -5.89
C PRO A 444 9.66 -11.15 -5.45
N LEU A 445 9.09 -10.39 -6.36
CA LEU A 445 7.89 -9.57 -6.15
C LEU A 445 6.64 -10.43 -5.86
#